data_ac592f125aab2f7ae6b50d68c3222aec
#
_entry.id   ac592f125aab2f7ae6b50d68c3222aec
#
_cell.length_a   1.000
_cell.length_b   1.000
_cell.length_c   1.000
_cell.angle_alpha   90.00
_cell.angle_beta   90.00
_cell.angle_gamma   90.00
#
_symmetry.space_group_name_H-M   'P 1'
#
loop_
_entity.id
_entity.type
_entity.pdbx_description
1 polymer ?
#
loop_
_entity_poly.entity_id
_entity_poly.type
_entity_poly.pdbx_seq_one_letter_code
_entity_poly.pdbx_strand_id
1 'polypeptide(L)'
;MPKPSPHSVPARLTIVLADWCPHCVPLSEEKTQELGRRLGIPVRRLDIDDRAEEREADALVRSHGDWSPDYLIPQVFLEWTDGRVEHLLTGFPEGVSRTHRAWDELFQSEWIRHFPASRLA
;
A
#
# COMPACT_ATOMS: atom_id res chain seq x y z
N MET A 1 19.54 -3.72 0.75
CA MET A 1 18.36 -4.38 1.34
C MET A 1 18.62 -5.86 1.48
N PRO A 2 18.29 -6.44 2.62
CA PRO A 2 18.42 -7.88 2.75
C PRO A 2 17.47 -8.57 1.77
N LYS A 3 17.89 -9.68 1.22
CA LYS A 3 17.04 -10.48 0.36
C LYS A 3 15.91 -11.08 1.18
N PRO A 4 14.69 -11.20 0.63
CA PRO A 4 13.61 -11.87 1.33
C PRO A 4 13.98 -13.33 1.57
N SER A 5 13.45 -13.90 2.64
CA SER A 5 13.55 -15.33 2.89
C SER A 5 12.97 -16.08 1.68
N PRO A 6 13.58 -17.22 1.26
CA PRO A 6 13.02 -18.00 0.17
C PRO A 6 11.61 -18.54 0.47
N HIS A 7 11.21 -18.56 1.74
CA HIS A 7 9.87 -18.98 2.16
C HIS A 7 8.95 -17.80 2.44
N SER A 8 9.44 -16.56 2.30
CA SER A 8 8.63 -15.37 2.54
C SER A 8 7.62 -15.17 1.41
N VAL A 9 6.41 -14.88 1.79
CA VAL A 9 5.33 -14.55 0.84
C VAL A 9 4.65 -13.27 1.29
N PRO A 10 3.93 -12.58 0.40
CA PRO A 10 3.12 -11.44 0.80
C PRO A 10 2.11 -11.85 1.88
N ALA A 11 2.00 -11.07 2.93
CA ALA A 11 1.13 -11.38 4.07
C ALA A 11 -0.07 -10.46 4.16
N ARG A 12 0.12 -9.16 3.89
CA ARG A 12 -0.94 -8.18 4.07
C ARG A 12 -0.60 -6.89 3.32
N LEU A 13 -1.63 -6.23 2.76
CA LEU A 13 -1.52 -4.86 2.31
C LEU A 13 -2.03 -3.93 3.40
N THR A 14 -1.41 -2.77 3.54
CA THR A 14 -1.88 -1.71 4.43
C THR A 14 -1.98 -0.42 3.64
N ILE A 15 -3.14 0.23 3.72
CA ILE A 15 -3.33 1.56 3.14
C ILE A 15 -3.55 2.58 4.25
N VAL A 16 -2.72 3.62 4.24
CA VAL A 16 -2.87 4.78 5.12
C VAL A 16 -3.69 5.82 4.35
N LEU A 17 -4.82 6.23 4.91
CA LEU A 17 -5.77 7.08 4.19
C LEU A 17 -6.55 7.99 5.13
N ALA A 18 -7.38 8.85 4.53
CA ALA A 18 -8.44 9.59 5.21
C ALA A 18 -9.66 9.61 4.30
N ASP A 19 -10.85 9.50 4.89
CA ASP A 19 -12.10 9.43 4.12
C ASP A 19 -12.37 10.71 3.31
N TRP A 20 -11.86 11.85 3.77
CA TRP A 20 -12.02 13.14 3.08
C TRP A 20 -11.05 13.33 1.91
N CYS A 21 -10.09 12.45 1.75
CA CYS A 21 -9.04 12.60 0.74
C CYS A 21 -9.51 12.02 -0.61
N PRO A 22 -9.58 12.83 -1.68
CA PRO A 22 -10.05 12.35 -2.99
C PRO A 22 -9.10 11.37 -3.66
N HIS A 23 -7.81 11.35 -3.26
CA HIS A 23 -6.85 10.35 -3.74
C HIS A 23 -7.01 9.01 -3.02
N CYS A 24 -7.62 9.04 -1.83
CA CYS A 24 -7.76 7.85 -0.99
C CYS A 24 -9.05 7.09 -1.30
N VAL A 25 -10.16 7.83 -1.39
CA VAL A 25 -11.51 7.24 -1.52
C VAL A 25 -12.21 7.93 -2.69
N PRO A 26 -12.77 7.18 -3.64
CA PRO A 26 -12.78 5.71 -3.70
C PRO A 26 -11.53 5.10 -4.35
N LEU A 27 -10.74 5.89 -5.06
CA LEU A 27 -9.71 5.38 -5.97
C LEU A 27 -8.72 4.43 -5.33
N SER A 28 -7.91 4.92 -4.39
CA SER A 28 -6.81 4.10 -3.86
C SER A 28 -7.31 2.98 -2.96
N GLU A 29 -8.42 3.19 -2.27
CA GLU A 29 -9.04 2.12 -1.49
C GLU A 29 -9.48 0.97 -2.40
N GLU A 30 -10.17 1.27 -3.51
CA GLU A 30 -10.59 0.26 -4.47
C GLU A 30 -9.42 -0.46 -5.13
N LYS A 31 -8.39 0.30 -5.51
CA LYS A 31 -7.19 -0.28 -6.13
C LYS A 31 -6.43 -1.17 -5.16
N THR A 32 -6.37 -0.78 -3.90
CA THR A 32 -5.71 -1.61 -2.88
C THR A 32 -6.48 -2.92 -2.67
N GLN A 33 -7.81 -2.87 -2.65
CA GLN A 33 -8.64 -4.07 -2.57
C GLN A 33 -8.42 -4.97 -3.79
N GLU A 34 -8.35 -4.39 -4.98
CA GLU A 34 -8.08 -5.14 -6.21
C GLU A 34 -6.72 -5.83 -6.14
N LEU A 35 -5.69 -5.10 -5.67
CA LEU A 35 -4.36 -5.68 -5.50
C LEU A 35 -4.36 -6.81 -4.47
N GLY A 36 -5.08 -6.63 -3.37
CA GLY A 36 -5.22 -7.67 -2.35
C GLY A 36 -5.84 -8.94 -2.91
N ARG A 37 -6.87 -8.81 -3.74
CA ARG A 37 -7.48 -9.96 -4.40
C ARG A 37 -6.50 -10.65 -5.35
N ARG A 38 -5.75 -9.87 -6.10
CA ARG A 38 -4.75 -10.40 -7.03
C ARG A 38 -3.64 -11.15 -6.32
N LEU A 39 -3.20 -10.66 -5.17
CA LEU A 39 -2.15 -11.30 -4.37
C LEU A 39 -2.69 -12.34 -3.40
N GLY A 40 -4.01 -12.41 -3.22
CA GLY A 40 -4.65 -13.36 -2.31
C GLY A 40 -4.41 -13.06 -0.84
N ILE A 41 -4.31 -11.77 -0.48
CA ILE A 41 -3.98 -11.34 0.88
C ILE A 41 -4.99 -10.31 1.39
N PRO A 42 -5.13 -10.19 2.72
CA PRO A 42 -6.03 -9.20 3.30
C PRO A 42 -5.49 -7.78 3.16
N VAL A 43 -6.40 -6.82 3.25
CA VAL A 43 -6.09 -5.39 3.23
C VAL A 43 -6.47 -4.79 4.57
N ARG A 44 -5.55 -4.04 5.16
CA ARG A 44 -5.77 -3.28 6.39
C ARG A 44 -5.85 -1.80 6.05
N ARG A 45 -6.90 -1.12 6.55
CA ARG A 45 -7.03 0.33 6.47
C ARG A 45 -6.49 0.95 7.75
N LEU A 46 -5.70 2.00 7.61
CA LEU A 46 -5.30 2.85 8.74
C LEU A 46 -5.76 4.26 8.44
N ASP A 47 -6.80 4.68 9.16
CA ASP A 47 -7.41 6.00 9.01
C ASP A 47 -6.67 6.99 9.93
N ILE A 48 -6.07 8.02 9.35
CA ILE A 48 -5.30 9.00 10.13
C ILE A 48 -6.18 9.87 11.04
N ASP A 49 -7.49 9.83 10.86
CA ASP A 49 -8.42 10.55 11.74
C ASP A 49 -8.81 9.73 12.97
N ASP A 50 -8.49 8.44 12.99
CA ASP A 50 -8.65 7.59 14.17
C ASP A 50 -7.34 7.60 14.97
N ARG A 51 -7.39 7.96 16.25
CA ARG A 51 -6.19 8.15 17.06
C ARG A 51 -5.28 6.93 17.16
N ALA A 52 -5.87 5.77 17.36
CA ALA A 52 -5.08 4.54 17.49
C ALA A 52 -4.46 4.16 16.15
N GLU A 53 -5.24 4.27 15.07
CA GLU A 53 -4.76 3.97 13.72
C GLU A 53 -3.74 4.98 13.25
N GLU A 54 -3.90 6.26 13.61
CA GLU A 54 -2.91 7.30 13.29
C GLU A 54 -1.53 6.95 13.84
N ARG A 55 -1.46 6.46 15.07
CA ARG A 55 -0.18 6.09 15.67
C ARG A 55 0.51 4.98 14.91
N GLU A 56 -0.24 3.96 14.51
CA GLU A 56 0.30 2.88 13.69
C GLU A 56 0.72 3.40 12.31
N ALA A 57 -0.11 4.26 11.70
CA ALA A 57 0.19 4.86 10.42
C ALA A 57 1.47 5.69 10.46
N ASP A 58 1.62 6.51 11.49
CA ASP A 58 2.82 7.33 11.67
C ASP A 58 4.08 6.47 11.77
N ALA A 59 4.02 5.42 12.56
CA ALA A 59 5.16 4.52 12.73
C ALA A 59 5.53 3.86 11.39
N LEU A 60 4.53 3.43 10.64
CA LEU A 60 4.71 2.78 9.34
C LEU A 60 5.31 3.76 8.31
N VAL A 61 4.74 4.94 8.21
CA VAL A 61 5.18 5.96 7.25
C VAL A 61 6.59 6.45 7.58
N ARG A 62 6.89 6.69 8.86
CA ARG A 62 8.23 7.13 9.27
C ARG A 62 9.29 6.08 9.02
N SER A 63 8.95 4.81 9.21
CA SER A 63 9.93 3.71 9.07
C SER A 63 10.11 3.25 7.63
N HIS A 64 9.05 3.26 6.83
CA HIS A 64 9.05 2.61 5.51
C HIS A 64 8.49 3.45 4.37
N GLY A 65 7.80 4.55 4.66
CA GLY A 65 7.13 5.35 3.64
C GLY A 65 7.76 6.71 3.42
N ASP A 66 6.96 7.62 2.87
CA ASP A 66 7.34 9.00 2.55
C ASP A 66 6.87 9.94 3.65
N TRP A 67 7.67 10.06 4.70
CA TRP A 67 7.35 10.98 5.77
C TRP A 67 7.61 12.44 5.37
N SER A 68 6.63 13.29 5.59
CA SER A 68 6.80 14.73 5.49
C SER A 68 5.83 15.42 6.46
N PRO A 69 6.10 16.69 6.84
CA PRO A 69 5.16 17.45 7.67
C PRO A 69 3.78 17.62 7.03
N ASP A 70 3.69 17.56 5.71
CA ASP A 70 2.41 17.65 4.99
C ASP A 70 1.59 16.37 5.05
N TYR A 71 2.17 15.30 5.54
CA TYR A 71 1.55 13.99 5.69
C TYR A 71 0.87 13.52 4.40
N LEU A 72 1.69 13.06 3.48
CA LEU A 72 1.20 12.59 2.16
C LEU A 72 0.36 11.33 2.29
N ILE A 73 -0.85 11.35 1.79
CA ILE A 73 -1.76 10.21 1.71
C ILE A 73 -2.40 10.15 0.32
N PRO A 74 -2.84 8.98 -0.15
CA PRO A 74 -2.67 7.68 0.49
C PRO A 74 -1.25 7.16 0.41
N GLN A 75 -0.88 6.25 1.32
CA GLN A 75 0.35 5.47 1.17
C GLN A 75 -0.01 4.00 1.32
N VAL A 76 0.56 3.17 0.46
CA VAL A 76 0.24 1.74 0.41
C VAL A 76 1.51 0.95 0.65
N PHE A 77 1.40 -0.05 1.52
CA PHE A 77 2.53 -0.87 1.95
C PHE A 77 2.20 -2.35 1.77
N LEU A 78 3.20 -3.12 1.38
CA LEU A 78 3.12 -4.58 1.33
C LEU A 78 3.95 -5.15 2.48
N GLU A 79 3.31 -5.92 3.34
CA GLU A 79 3.98 -6.59 4.45
C GLU A 79 4.18 -8.06 4.12
N TRP A 80 5.38 -8.56 4.37
CA TRP A 80 5.77 -9.94 4.07
C TRP A 80 5.80 -10.78 5.34
N THR A 81 5.70 -12.10 5.18
CA THR A 81 5.68 -13.03 6.32
C THR A 81 6.99 -13.03 7.13
N ASP A 82 8.09 -12.58 6.54
CA ASP A 82 9.37 -12.44 7.27
C ASP A 82 9.51 -11.11 8.02
N GLY A 83 8.45 -10.29 8.03
CA GLY A 83 8.45 -8.99 8.70
C GLY A 83 8.93 -7.83 7.82
N ARG A 84 9.38 -8.09 6.62
CA ARG A 84 9.80 -7.05 5.69
C ARG A 84 8.57 -6.23 5.25
N VAL A 85 8.77 -4.93 5.08
CA VAL A 85 7.73 -4.02 4.61
C VAL A 85 8.22 -3.27 3.38
N GLU A 86 7.42 -3.25 2.32
CA GLU A 86 7.73 -2.50 1.11
C GLU A 86 6.73 -1.38 0.93
N HIS A 87 7.23 -0.17 0.67
CA HIS A 87 6.39 0.95 0.27
C HIS A 87 6.07 0.80 -1.21
N LEU A 88 4.79 0.76 -1.56
CA LEU A 88 4.37 0.55 -2.94
C LEU A 88 3.98 1.84 -3.64
N LEU A 89 3.32 2.77 -2.94
CA LEU A 89 2.74 3.93 -3.58
C LEU A 89 2.47 5.03 -2.58
N THR A 90 2.70 6.28 -3.00
CA THR A 90 2.24 7.48 -2.31
C THR A 90 1.42 8.30 -3.30
N GLY A 91 0.26 8.79 -2.87
CA GLY A 91 -0.58 9.66 -3.70
C GLY A 91 0.10 11.00 -3.94
N PHE A 92 -0.23 11.61 -5.08
CA PHE A 92 0.37 12.88 -5.51
C PHE A 92 -0.54 14.04 -5.16
N PRO A 93 -0.05 15.02 -4.36
CA PRO A 93 -0.87 16.18 -4.00
C PRO A 93 -1.25 17.07 -5.19
N GLU A 94 -0.53 16.95 -6.30
CA GLU A 94 -0.77 17.76 -7.49
C GLU A 94 -2.04 17.38 -8.24
N GLY A 95 -2.57 16.18 -8.02
CA GLY A 95 -3.83 15.83 -8.65
C GLY A 95 -4.13 14.34 -8.67
N VAL A 96 -5.41 14.04 -8.73
CA VAL A 96 -5.92 12.66 -8.74
C VAL A 96 -5.42 11.89 -9.95
N SER A 97 -5.28 12.56 -11.11
CA SER A 97 -4.81 11.89 -12.33
C SER A 97 -3.39 11.34 -12.21
N ARG A 98 -2.52 12.01 -11.44
CA ARG A 98 -1.17 11.48 -11.20
C ARG A 98 -1.21 10.25 -10.32
N THR A 99 -2.11 10.24 -9.35
CA THR A 99 -2.32 9.07 -8.49
C THR A 99 -2.87 7.90 -9.31
N HIS A 100 -3.81 8.16 -10.21
CA HIS A 100 -4.28 7.15 -11.16
C HIS A 100 -3.14 6.54 -11.96
N ARG A 101 -2.26 7.38 -12.49
CA ARG A 101 -1.13 6.93 -13.29
C ARG A 101 -0.17 6.07 -12.46
N ALA A 102 0.07 6.46 -11.21
CA ALA A 102 0.91 5.68 -10.31
C ALA A 102 0.33 4.28 -10.07
N TRP A 103 -0.98 4.18 -9.91
CA TRP A 103 -1.66 2.89 -9.78
C TRP A 103 -1.53 2.05 -11.04
N ASP A 104 -1.72 2.66 -12.21
CA ASP A 104 -1.57 1.96 -13.49
C ASP A 104 -0.16 1.41 -13.65
N GLU A 105 0.85 2.21 -13.34
CA GLU A 105 2.24 1.79 -13.39
C GLU A 105 2.52 0.64 -12.43
N LEU A 106 1.96 0.70 -11.23
CA LEU A 106 2.12 -0.37 -10.25
C LEU A 106 1.53 -1.68 -10.76
N PHE A 107 0.30 -1.65 -11.28
CA PHE A 107 -0.36 -2.85 -11.82
C PHE A 107 0.34 -3.39 -13.06
N GLN A 108 1.06 -2.55 -13.79
CA GLN A 108 1.84 -2.96 -14.97
C GLN A 108 3.25 -3.43 -14.60
N SER A 109 3.64 -3.28 -13.34
CA SER A 109 4.97 -3.72 -12.91
C SER A 109 5.12 -5.22 -13.10
N GLU A 110 6.36 -5.62 -13.42
CA GLU A 110 6.65 -7.00 -13.81
C GLU A 110 6.30 -8.00 -12.71
N TRP A 111 6.66 -7.67 -11.47
CA TRP A 111 6.44 -8.61 -10.37
C TRP A 111 4.95 -8.84 -10.07
N ILE A 112 4.10 -7.82 -10.28
CA ILE A 112 2.64 -7.99 -10.09
C ILE A 112 2.04 -8.77 -11.25
N ARG A 113 2.41 -8.41 -12.48
CA ARG A 113 1.89 -9.08 -13.68
C ARG A 113 2.23 -10.56 -13.70
N HIS A 114 3.39 -10.92 -13.20
CA HIS A 114 3.88 -12.29 -13.21
C HIS A 114 3.74 -12.99 -11.87
N PHE A 115 3.04 -12.36 -10.91
CA PHE A 115 2.78 -12.99 -9.62
C PHE A 115 1.90 -14.20 -9.86
N PRO A 116 2.40 -15.42 -9.60
CA PRO A 116 1.66 -16.62 -9.97
C PRO A 116 0.47 -16.86 -9.05
N ALA A 117 -0.73 -16.90 -9.61
CA ALA A 117 -1.93 -17.24 -8.86
C ALA A 117 -1.82 -18.60 -8.19
N SER A 118 -1.05 -19.52 -8.78
CA SER A 118 -0.82 -20.84 -8.22
C SER A 118 -0.12 -20.82 -6.85
N ARG A 119 0.59 -19.74 -6.53
CA ARG A 119 1.20 -19.58 -5.21
C ARG A 119 0.20 -19.22 -4.13
N LEU A 120 -0.98 -18.81 -4.54
CA LEU A 120 -2.05 -18.37 -3.64
C LEU A 120 -3.05 -19.48 -3.34
N ALA A 121 -2.94 -20.55 -4.07
CA ALA A 121 -3.83 -21.70 -3.94
C ALA A 121 -3.43 -22.59 -2.77
#